data_3828670eacf88b9b88198ae4264d6a6f
#
_entry.id   3828670eacf88b9b88198ae4264d6a6f
#
_cell.length_a   1.000
_cell.length_b   1.000
_cell.length_c   1.000
_cell.angle_alpha   90.00
_cell.angle_beta   90.00
_cell.angle_gamma   90.00
#
_symmetry.space_group_name_H-M   'P 1'
#
loop_
_entity.id
_entity.type
_entity.pdbx_description
1 polymer ?
#
loop_
_entity_poly.entity_id
_entity_poly.type
_entity_poly.pdbx_seq_one_letter_code
_entity_poly.pdbx_strand_id
1 'polypeptide(L)'
;EIIGNNERSSLLAVYHFLYRIGFRFLTPVKESEIIPDISSIKGLTLTESHIYPYRHRGICIEGASSLENILATVEWMPKLGYNCFFSQFKLPFTFMERWYKHQNNPHLKPEEFSLDTAAEYTEKIFKEIKKRDMLLHTVGHGWTANAIGLPALGWDTQSTDGEADSSFFAMINGKRELFHGVPTNTNLCYSNEKVIEKLADLVLDYAINNKEADYVHFWLADAFNNICECENC
;
A
#
# COMPACT_ATOMS: atom_id res chain seq x y z
N GLU A 1 -9.71 -15.85 -30.05
CA GLU A 1 -10.26 -15.94 -28.69
C GLU A 1 -9.15 -15.66 -27.70
N ILE A 2 -9.43 -14.86 -26.64
CA ILE A 2 -8.50 -14.55 -25.54
C ILE A 2 -9.15 -15.05 -24.25
N ILE A 3 -8.45 -15.91 -23.51
CA ILE A 3 -9.01 -16.57 -22.34
C ILE A 3 -8.06 -16.37 -21.15
N GLY A 4 -8.62 -16.02 -20.00
CA GLY A 4 -7.96 -16.03 -18.69
C GLY A 4 -8.70 -16.93 -17.70
N ASN A 5 -8.04 -17.35 -16.63
CA ASN A 5 -8.63 -18.20 -15.59
C ASN A 5 -9.64 -17.45 -14.71
N ASN A 6 -9.61 -16.12 -14.74
CA ASN A 6 -10.52 -15.20 -14.05
C ASN A 6 -10.52 -13.85 -14.76
N GLU A 7 -11.32 -12.89 -14.31
CA GLU A 7 -11.45 -11.57 -14.92
C GLU A 7 -10.12 -10.84 -15.03
N ARG A 8 -9.33 -10.81 -13.97
CA ARG A 8 -7.99 -10.24 -13.94
C ARG A 8 -7.08 -10.90 -14.97
N SER A 9 -7.05 -12.23 -15.03
CA SER A 9 -6.23 -12.97 -16.00
C SER A 9 -6.67 -12.69 -17.43
N SER A 10 -7.95 -12.50 -17.68
CA SER A 10 -8.48 -12.11 -18.99
C SER A 10 -8.00 -10.72 -19.41
N LEU A 11 -8.02 -9.75 -18.47
CA LEU A 11 -7.47 -8.42 -18.71
C LEU A 11 -5.97 -8.48 -19.04
N LEU A 12 -5.18 -9.24 -18.27
CA LEU A 12 -3.75 -9.43 -18.52
C LEU A 12 -3.49 -10.12 -19.87
N ALA A 13 -4.31 -11.09 -20.25
CA ALA A 13 -4.18 -11.78 -21.52
C ALA A 13 -4.43 -10.85 -22.72
N VAL A 14 -5.36 -9.89 -22.58
CA VAL A 14 -5.58 -8.84 -23.62
C VAL A 14 -4.33 -7.97 -23.75
N TYR A 15 -3.74 -7.50 -22.64
CA TYR A 15 -2.52 -6.69 -22.73
C TYR A 15 -1.31 -7.50 -23.21
N HIS A 16 -1.22 -8.77 -22.85
CA HIS A 16 -0.20 -9.65 -23.41
C HIS A 16 -0.35 -9.79 -24.94
N PHE A 17 -1.56 -9.99 -25.43
CA PHE A 17 -1.84 -10.01 -26.87
C PHE A 17 -1.44 -8.68 -27.54
N LEU A 18 -1.82 -7.53 -26.97
CA LEU A 18 -1.42 -6.23 -27.49
C LEU A 18 0.11 -6.09 -27.56
N TYR A 19 0.82 -6.54 -26.53
CA TYR A 19 2.28 -6.55 -26.54
C TYR A 19 2.85 -7.40 -27.67
N ARG A 20 2.26 -8.58 -27.96
CA ARG A 20 2.69 -9.49 -29.02
C ARG A 20 2.52 -8.89 -30.40
N ILE A 21 1.53 -8.05 -30.62
CA ILE A 21 1.31 -7.35 -31.90
C ILE A 21 2.00 -5.98 -31.97
N GLY A 22 2.87 -5.65 -31.03
CA GLY A 22 3.77 -4.51 -31.12
C GLY A 22 3.43 -3.29 -30.27
N PHE A 23 2.33 -3.30 -29.48
CA PHE A 23 2.06 -2.23 -28.52
C PHE A 23 3.13 -2.21 -27.43
N ARG A 24 3.48 -1.01 -26.97
CA ARG A 24 4.35 -0.81 -25.79
C ARG A 24 3.77 0.26 -24.88
N PHE A 25 3.83 0.00 -23.59
CA PHE A 25 3.33 0.86 -22.54
C PHE A 25 4.50 1.26 -21.63
N LEU A 26 5.26 2.28 -22.04
CA LEU A 26 6.58 2.56 -21.48
C LEU A 26 6.51 3.17 -20.08
N THR A 27 5.52 4.03 -19.84
CA THR A 27 5.30 4.73 -18.57
C THR A 27 3.81 4.83 -18.25
N PRO A 28 3.40 5.25 -17.04
CA PRO A 28 2.01 5.56 -16.74
C PRO A 28 1.40 6.69 -17.59
N VAL A 29 2.23 7.48 -18.27
CA VAL A 29 1.78 8.60 -19.10
C VAL A 29 1.29 8.07 -20.47
N LYS A 30 0.04 8.38 -20.80
CA LYS A 30 -0.64 7.86 -21.99
C LYS A 30 0.10 8.22 -23.29
N GLU A 31 0.72 9.40 -23.35
CA GLU A 31 1.49 9.87 -24.49
C GLU A 31 2.77 9.04 -24.73
N SER A 32 3.17 8.20 -23.80
CA SER A 32 4.31 7.29 -23.92
C SER A 32 3.93 5.94 -24.56
N GLU A 33 2.68 5.73 -24.92
CA GLU A 33 2.22 4.48 -25.52
C GLU A 33 2.68 4.42 -26.99
N ILE A 34 3.30 3.31 -27.38
CA ILE A 34 3.66 3.02 -28.75
C ILE A 34 2.55 2.16 -29.34
N ILE A 35 1.88 2.71 -30.34
CA ILE A 35 0.83 2.03 -31.09
C ILE A 35 1.42 1.64 -32.44
N PRO A 36 1.55 0.33 -32.76
CA PRO A 36 2.08 -0.12 -34.04
C PRO A 36 1.08 0.18 -35.18
N ASP A 37 1.60 0.24 -36.41
CA ASP A 37 0.73 0.23 -37.54
C ASP A 37 0.13 -1.18 -37.73
N ILE A 38 -1.15 -1.30 -37.39
CA ILE A 38 -1.91 -2.55 -37.46
C ILE A 38 -2.80 -2.63 -38.69
N SER A 39 -2.46 -1.91 -39.75
CA SER A 39 -3.25 -1.85 -40.99
C SER A 39 -3.54 -3.22 -41.63
N SER A 40 -2.89 -4.28 -41.16
CA SER A 40 -3.15 -5.66 -41.57
C SER A 40 -3.01 -6.66 -40.42
N ILE A 41 -4.03 -6.75 -39.56
CA ILE A 41 -4.21 -7.90 -38.67
C ILE A 41 -4.74 -9.15 -39.44
N LYS A 42 -5.14 -8.96 -40.69
CA LYS A 42 -5.58 -10.07 -41.54
C LYS A 42 -4.45 -11.07 -41.73
N GLY A 43 -4.70 -12.31 -41.30
CA GLY A 43 -3.71 -13.40 -41.37
C GLY A 43 -2.84 -13.55 -40.12
N LEU A 44 -3.01 -12.74 -39.10
CA LEU A 44 -2.37 -12.99 -37.81
C LEU A 44 -2.95 -14.26 -37.16
N THR A 45 -2.10 -15.29 -37.09
CA THR A 45 -2.40 -16.47 -36.25
C THR A 45 -1.43 -16.49 -35.12
N LEU A 46 -1.96 -16.33 -33.90
CA LEU A 46 -1.21 -16.41 -32.64
C LEU A 46 -1.87 -17.48 -31.76
N THR A 47 -1.15 -18.54 -31.47
CA THR A 47 -1.55 -19.56 -30.51
C THR A 47 -0.47 -19.60 -29.43
N GLU A 48 -0.79 -19.08 -28.27
CA GLU A 48 0.16 -18.94 -27.15
C GLU A 48 -0.54 -19.20 -25.83
N SER A 49 0.17 -19.82 -24.91
CA SER A 49 -0.20 -19.93 -23.50
C SER A 49 0.86 -19.27 -22.67
N HIS A 50 0.45 -18.35 -21.78
CA HIS A 50 1.35 -17.63 -20.90
C HIS A 50 1.01 -17.87 -19.44
N ILE A 51 2.00 -18.33 -18.67
CA ILE A 51 1.90 -18.53 -17.23
C ILE A 51 2.95 -17.66 -16.54
N TYR A 52 2.49 -16.76 -15.70
CA TYR A 52 3.39 -15.91 -14.91
C TYR A 52 4.10 -16.73 -13.84
N PRO A 53 5.43 -16.56 -13.67
CA PRO A 53 6.21 -17.34 -12.70
C PRO A 53 5.90 -16.99 -11.24
N TYR A 54 5.39 -15.78 -10.99
CA TYR A 54 5.01 -15.32 -9.66
C TYR A 54 3.52 -15.08 -9.56
N ARG A 55 2.92 -15.57 -8.47
CA ARG A 55 1.50 -15.38 -8.20
C ARG A 55 1.15 -13.91 -7.97
N HIS A 56 1.97 -13.17 -7.21
CA HIS A 56 1.77 -11.76 -6.92
C HIS A 56 2.87 -10.94 -7.59
N ARG A 57 2.47 -9.96 -8.37
CA ARG A 57 3.34 -9.01 -9.07
C ARG A 57 2.73 -7.64 -8.84
N GLY A 58 3.28 -6.92 -7.87
CA GLY A 58 2.66 -5.71 -7.34
C GLY A 58 3.58 -4.51 -7.33
N ILE A 59 2.96 -3.37 -7.15
CA ILE A 59 3.61 -2.09 -6.88
C ILE A 59 3.12 -1.60 -5.52
N CYS A 60 4.05 -1.04 -4.75
CA CYS A 60 3.80 -0.24 -3.58
C CYS A 60 4.27 1.19 -3.87
N ILE A 61 3.41 2.17 -3.63
CA ILE A 61 3.78 3.58 -3.75
C ILE A 61 3.88 4.15 -2.34
N GLU A 62 5.08 4.55 -1.96
CA GLU A 62 5.42 4.98 -0.60
C GLU A 62 6.10 6.35 -0.56
N GLY A 63 6.35 6.98 -1.64
CA GLY A 63 6.94 8.32 -1.72
C GLY A 63 5.89 9.42 -1.82
N ALA A 64 6.35 10.66 -1.84
CA ALA A 64 5.50 11.79 -2.18
C ALA A 64 4.93 11.60 -3.58
N SER A 65 3.61 11.42 -3.67
CA SER A 65 2.94 11.16 -4.95
C SER A 65 1.55 11.81 -4.98
N SER A 66 1.19 12.35 -6.15
CA SER A 66 -0.17 12.87 -6.38
C SER A 66 -1.16 11.74 -6.61
N LEU A 67 -2.45 12.04 -6.39
CA LEU A 67 -3.53 11.12 -6.74
C LEU A 67 -3.48 10.72 -8.21
N GLU A 68 -3.25 11.70 -9.10
CA GLU A 68 -3.22 11.48 -10.55
C GLU A 68 -2.11 10.50 -10.94
N ASN A 69 -0.92 10.65 -10.35
CA ASN A 69 0.19 9.72 -10.61
C ASN A 69 -0.10 8.32 -10.11
N ILE A 70 -0.73 8.19 -8.94
CA ILE A 70 -1.12 6.88 -8.39
C ILE A 70 -2.17 6.23 -9.29
N LEU A 71 -3.21 6.96 -9.69
CA LEU A 71 -4.28 6.45 -10.56
C LEU A 71 -3.74 6.05 -11.94
N ALA A 72 -2.86 6.88 -12.53
CA ALA A 72 -2.19 6.54 -13.79
C ALA A 72 -1.33 5.27 -13.66
N THR A 73 -0.63 5.12 -12.55
CA THR A 73 0.15 3.91 -12.25
C THR A 73 -0.75 2.68 -12.12
N VAL A 74 -1.87 2.78 -11.40
CA VAL A 74 -2.85 1.69 -11.26
C VAL A 74 -3.42 1.28 -12.63
N GLU A 75 -3.68 2.24 -13.52
CA GLU A 75 -4.11 1.94 -14.88
C GLU A 75 -3.03 1.25 -15.72
N TRP A 76 -1.80 1.67 -15.55
CA TRP A 76 -0.65 1.15 -16.30
C TRP A 76 -0.22 -0.26 -15.86
N MET A 77 -0.40 -0.61 -14.60
CA MET A 77 0.04 -1.87 -14.00
C MET A 77 -0.37 -3.13 -14.80
N PRO A 78 -1.66 -3.35 -15.12
CA PRO A 78 -2.07 -4.54 -15.86
C PRO A 78 -1.51 -4.59 -17.29
N LYS A 79 -1.18 -3.44 -17.89
CA LYS A 79 -0.54 -3.35 -19.22
C LYS A 79 0.84 -4.02 -19.23
N LEU A 80 1.50 -4.10 -18.05
CA LEU A 80 2.80 -4.75 -17.86
C LEU A 80 2.71 -6.11 -17.16
N GLY A 81 1.51 -6.62 -16.90
CA GLY A 81 1.31 -7.91 -16.25
C GLY A 81 1.33 -7.85 -14.72
N TYR A 82 1.33 -6.68 -14.10
CA TYR A 82 1.12 -6.55 -12.67
C TYR A 82 -0.33 -6.88 -12.30
N ASN A 83 -0.53 -7.49 -11.14
CA ASN A 83 -1.84 -7.99 -10.73
C ASN A 83 -2.23 -7.64 -9.29
N CYS A 84 -1.39 -6.91 -8.57
CA CYS A 84 -1.71 -6.48 -7.22
C CYS A 84 -1.10 -5.11 -6.91
N PHE A 85 -1.72 -4.41 -5.97
CA PHE A 85 -1.26 -3.16 -5.40
C PHE A 85 -1.14 -3.29 -3.89
N PHE A 86 -0.14 -2.66 -3.28
CA PHE A 86 0.05 -2.68 -1.85
C PHE A 86 0.02 -1.27 -1.25
N SER A 87 -0.94 -1.07 -0.34
CA SER A 87 -1.03 0.12 0.51
C SER A 87 -0.49 -0.21 1.88
N GLN A 88 0.71 0.27 2.24
CA GLN A 88 1.40 -0.07 3.48
C GLN A 88 0.75 0.49 4.75
N PHE A 89 -0.04 1.53 4.64
CA PHE A 89 -0.75 2.17 5.75
C PHE A 89 -2.26 2.09 5.54
N LYS A 90 -3.03 2.12 6.64
CA LYS A 90 -4.48 2.29 6.58
C LYS A 90 -4.85 3.58 5.85
N LEU A 91 -4.11 4.65 6.15
CA LEU A 91 -4.24 5.95 5.55
C LEU A 91 -2.85 6.51 5.25
N PRO A 92 -2.41 6.54 3.99
CA PRO A 92 -1.08 7.00 3.60
C PRO A 92 -0.99 8.54 3.57
N PHE A 93 -1.43 9.20 4.65
CA PHE A 93 -1.57 10.65 4.75
C PHE A 93 -0.23 11.38 4.53
N THR A 94 0.78 11.04 5.31
CA THR A 94 2.08 11.75 5.28
C THR A 94 2.76 11.69 3.92
N PHE A 95 2.61 10.59 3.19
CA PHE A 95 3.19 10.45 1.85
C PHE A 95 2.50 11.35 0.83
N MET A 96 1.17 11.37 0.83
CA MET A 96 0.39 12.22 -0.05
C MET A 96 0.59 13.70 0.32
N GLU A 97 0.52 14.03 1.60
CA GLU A 97 0.69 15.41 2.09
C GLU A 97 2.02 16.03 1.63
N ARG A 98 3.11 15.27 1.64
CA ARG A 98 4.43 15.72 1.15
C ARG A 98 4.39 16.21 -0.29
N TRP A 99 3.60 15.56 -1.14
CA TRP A 99 3.42 16.01 -2.52
C TRP A 99 2.68 17.36 -2.56
N TYR A 100 1.51 17.46 -1.93
CA TYR A 100 0.66 18.66 -1.97
C TYR A 100 1.26 19.83 -1.18
N LYS A 101 2.08 19.57 -0.19
CA LYS A 101 2.86 20.62 0.48
C LYS A 101 4.05 21.13 -0.33
N HIS A 102 4.38 20.52 -1.46
CA HIS A 102 5.50 20.89 -2.32
C HIS A 102 6.81 21.07 -1.54
N GLN A 103 7.11 20.14 -0.62
CA GLN A 103 8.30 20.23 0.22
C GLN A 103 9.55 20.44 -0.62
N ASN A 104 10.36 21.40 -0.21
CA ASN A 104 11.61 21.78 -0.89
C ASN A 104 11.42 22.40 -2.31
N ASN A 105 10.21 22.79 -2.69
CA ASN A 105 9.97 23.52 -3.92
C ASN A 105 9.58 24.98 -3.63
N PRO A 106 10.54 25.94 -3.72
CA PRO A 106 10.28 27.35 -3.39
C PRO A 106 9.38 28.06 -4.41
N HIS A 107 9.09 27.42 -5.55
CA HIS A 107 8.30 28.02 -6.64
C HIS A 107 6.80 27.70 -6.55
N LEU A 108 6.41 26.76 -5.71
CA LEU A 108 5.02 26.38 -5.51
C LEU A 108 4.57 26.70 -4.08
N LYS A 109 3.31 27.14 -3.95
CA LYS A 109 2.70 27.33 -2.64
C LYS A 109 2.14 25.99 -2.16
N PRO A 110 2.25 25.68 -0.86
CA PRO A 110 1.59 24.53 -0.29
C PRO A 110 0.08 24.54 -0.54
N GLU A 111 -0.44 23.38 -0.91
CA GLU A 111 -1.88 23.14 -1.03
C GLU A 111 -2.43 22.63 0.31
N GLU A 112 -3.71 22.87 0.57
CA GLU A 112 -4.40 22.27 1.71
C GLU A 112 -4.58 20.77 1.47
N PHE A 113 -4.16 19.97 2.42
CA PHE A 113 -4.32 18.52 2.38
C PHE A 113 -4.69 18.02 3.78
N SER A 114 -5.88 17.41 3.90
CA SER A 114 -6.44 16.94 5.16
C SER A 114 -6.48 15.42 5.25
N LEU A 115 -6.73 14.89 6.46
CA LEU A 115 -6.98 13.47 6.66
C LEU A 115 -8.21 12.99 5.87
N ASP A 116 -9.26 13.80 5.80
CA ASP A 116 -10.46 13.48 5.02
C ASP A 116 -10.14 13.41 3.52
N THR A 117 -9.33 14.35 3.02
CA THR A 117 -8.85 14.30 1.63
C THR A 117 -8.03 13.03 1.35
N ALA A 118 -7.15 12.65 2.27
CA ALA A 118 -6.37 11.42 2.13
C ALA A 118 -7.26 10.17 2.14
N ALA A 119 -8.31 10.16 2.98
CA ALA A 119 -9.29 9.06 3.03
C ALA A 119 -10.07 8.96 1.71
N GLU A 120 -10.57 10.08 1.18
CA GLU A 120 -11.25 10.14 -0.11
C GLU A 120 -10.36 9.64 -1.25
N TYR A 121 -9.08 10.03 -1.27
CA TYR A 121 -8.13 9.60 -2.28
C TYR A 121 -7.81 8.10 -2.17
N THR A 122 -7.66 7.61 -0.95
CA THR A 122 -7.46 6.17 -0.71
C THR A 122 -8.64 5.35 -1.23
N GLU A 123 -9.86 5.78 -0.98
CA GLU A 123 -11.06 5.13 -1.50
C GLU A 123 -11.10 5.14 -3.05
N LYS A 124 -10.75 6.26 -3.68
CA LYS A 124 -10.66 6.35 -5.15
C LYS A 124 -9.63 5.38 -5.71
N ILE A 125 -8.47 5.29 -5.08
CA ILE A 125 -7.39 4.36 -5.49
C ILE A 125 -7.88 2.92 -5.38
N PHE A 126 -8.50 2.54 -4.26
CA PHE A 126 -9.00 1.17 -4.03
C PHE A 126 -10.09 0.81 -5.05
N LYS A 127 -11.01 1.72 -5.35
CA LYS A 127 -12.03 1.53 -6.40
C LYS A 127 -11.40 1.26 -7.77
N GLU A 128 -10.36 2.01 -8.15
CA GLU A 128 -9.70 1.80 -9.44
C GLU A 128 -8.90 0.48 -9.50
N ILE A 129 -8.34 0.03 -8.37
CA ILE A 129 -7.71 -1.28 -8.24
C ILE A 129 -8.75 -2.40 -8.43
N LYS A 130 -9.85 -2.34 -7.70
CA LYS A 130 -10.91 -3.36 -7.76
C LYS A 130 -11.66 -3.38 -9.09
N LYS A 131 -11.82 -2.24 -9.76
CA LYS A 131 -12.36 -2.14 -11.12
C LYS A 131 -11.60 -2.99 -12.14
N ARG A 132 -10.32 -3.26 -11.90
CA ARG A 132 -9.45 -4.11 -12.73
C ARG A 132 -9.28 -5.52 -12.18
N ASP A 133 -10.08 -5.88 -11.19
CA ASP A 133 -9.97 -7.13 -10.43
C ASP A 133 -8.56 -7.39 -9.88
N MET A 134 -7.74 -6.34 -9.70
CA MET A 134 -6.42 -6.49 -9.09
C MET A 134 -6.55 -6.78 -7.60
N LEU A 135 -5.59 -7.56 -7.09
CA LEU A 135 -5.49 -7.87 -5.67
C LEU A 135 -5.05 -6.63 -4.90
N LEU A 136 -5.81 -6.31 -3.87
CA LEU A 136 -5.49 -5.24 -2.93
C LEU A 136 -4.84 -5.85 -1.68
N HIS A 137 -3.57 -5.52 -1.47
CA HIS A 137 -2.85 -5.78 -0.24
C HIS A 137 -2.88 -4.53 0.62
N THR A 138 -3.26 -4.67 1.87
CA THR A 138 -3.38 -3.54 2.79
C THR A 138 -2.66 -3.78 4.09
N VAL A 139 -2.30 -2.72 4.69
CA VAL A 139 -1.73 -2.46 5.99
C VAL A 139 -0.55 -3.36 6.31
N GLY A 140 0.62 -2.82 6.27
CA GLY A 140 1.81 -3.44 6.84
C GLY A 140 2.09 -2.82 8.19
N HIS A 141 2.31 -1.53 8.18
CA HIS A 141 2.69 -0.73 9.35
C HIS A 141 1.50 -0.15 10.12
N GLY A 142 1.76 0.19 11.37
CA GLY A 142 0.88 1.02 12.20
C GLY A 142 0.03 0.26 13.20
N TRP A 143 0.03 -1.06 13.19
CA TRP A 143 -0.72 -1.86 14.18
C TRP A 143 -0.27 -1.58 15.61
N THR A 144 1.04 -1.49 15.83
CA THR A 144 1.62 -1.21 17.15
C THR A 144 1.25 0.19 17.65
N ALA A 145 1.29 1.20 16.77
CA ALA A 145 0.86 2.55 17.11
C ALA A 145 -0.64 2.60 17.45
N ASN A 146 -1.49 1.95 16.64
CA ASN A 146 -2.92 1.91 16.90
C ASN A 146 -3.27 1.17 18.20
N ALA A 147 -2.50 0.16 18.59
CA ALA A 147 -2.73 -0.57 19.83
C ALA A 147 -2.53 0.30 21.09
N ILE A 148 -1.69 1.31 21.00
CA ILE A 148 -1.47 2.31 22.07
C ILE A 148 -2.28 3.60 21.89
N GLY A 149 -3.29 3.59 20.98
CA GLY A 149 -4.20 4.71 20.77
C GLY A 149 -3.66 5.84 19.88
N LEU A 150 -2.49 5.66 19.27
CA LEU A 150 -1.88 6.69 18.42
C LEU A 150 -2.17 6.45 16.93
N PRO A 151 -2.31 7.51 16.14
CA PRO A 151 -2.45 7.38 14.69
C PRO A 151 -1.14 6.90 14.06
N ALA A 152 -1.28 6.07 13.02
CA ALA A 152 -0.17 5.54 12.24
C ALA A 152 -0.17 6.16 10.85
N LEU A 153 0.23 7.41 10.75
CA LEU A 153 0.18 8.19 9.51
C LEU A 153 1.52 8.20 8.74
N GLY A 154 2.61 7.83 9.40
CA GLY A 154 3.97 7.84 8.88
C GLY A 154 4.99 7.65 10.00
N TRP A 155 6.19 8.22 9.84
CA TRP A 155 7.29 8.11 10.80
C TRP A 155 7.59 9.41 11.55
N ASP A 156 6.59 10.26 11.72
CA ASP A 156 6.76 11.51 12.46
C ASP A 156 6.72 11.24 13.98
N THR A 157 7.44 12.08 14.73
CA THR A 157 7.42 12.03 16.20
C THR A 157 6.07 12.48 16.73
N GLN A 158 5.59 11.81 17.76
CA GLN A 158 4.33 12.12 18.44
C GLN A 158 4.52 12.07 19.96
N SER A 159 3.57 12.61 20.69
CA SER A 159 3.47 12.51 22.14
C SER A 159 2.31 11.61 22.52
N THR A 160 2.43 10.88 23.60
CA THR A 160 1.32 10.09 24.19
C THR A 160 0.43 10.91 25.09
N ASP A 161 0.81 12.14 25.45
CA ASP A 161 0.15 13.00 26.43
C ASP A 161 -0.24 12.29 27.75
N GLY A 162 0.45 11.17 28.04
CA GLY A 162 0.24 10.34 29.23
C GLY A 162 -0.96 9.39 29.18
N GLU A 163 -1.67 9.28 28.07
CA GLU A 163 -2.87 8.44 27.95
C GLU A 163 -2.56 6.96 27.66
N ALA A 164 -1.40 6.64 27.07
CA ALA A 164 -1.04 5.27 26.73
C ALA A 164 -0.59 4.47 27.96
N ASP A 165 -1.11 3.25 28.11
CA ASP A 165 -0.66 2.30 29.16
C ASP A 165 0.81 1.94 28.92
N SER A 166 1.68 2.38 29.82
CA SER A 166 3.13 2.14 29.72
C SER A 166 3.50 0.67 29.71
N SER A 167 2.65 -0.22 30.28
CA SER A 167 2.88 -1.66 30.26
C SER A 167 2.82 -2.27 28.87
N PHE A 168 2.22 -1.56 27.91
CA PHE A 168 2.13 -2.00 26.50
C PHE A 168 3.44 -1.82 25.74
N PHE A 169 4.23 -0.81 26.09
CA PHE A 169 5.47 -0.54 25.38
C PHE A 169 6.53 -1.63 25.59
N ALA A 170 7.29 -1.92 24.58
CA ALA A 170 8.52 -2.69 24.72
C ALA A 170 9.43 -2.03 25.78
N MET A 171 10.02 -2.84 26.65
CA MET A 171 11.06 -2.37 27.55
C MET A 171 12.40 -2.36 26.84
N ILE A 172 13.02 -1.18 26.70
CA ILE A 172 14.30 -1.01 26.03
C ILE A 172 15.20 -0.21 26.97
N ASN A 173 16.38 -0.74 27.29
CA ASN A 173 17.28 -0.14 28.27
C ASN A 173 16.60 0.18 29.60
N GLY A 174 15.71 -0.68 30.05
CA GLY A 174 14.96 -0.54 31.29
C GLY A 174 13.80 0.46 31.29
N LYS A 175 13.47 1.07 30.14
CA LYS A 175 12.38 2.04 29.97
C LYS A 175 11.29 1.53 29.07
N ARG A 176 10.05 1.97 29.34
CA ARG A 176 8.85 1.70 28.54
C ARG A 176 8.28 3.03 28.03
N GLU A 177 8.66 3.39 26.81
CA GLU A 177 8.30 4.66 26.19
C GLU A 177 8.27 4.51 24.65
N LEU A 178 7.82 5.55 23.93
CA LEU A 178 7.91 5.57 22.48
C LEU A 178 9.37 5.49 22.03
N PHE A 179 9.67 4.58 21.13
CA PHE A 179 11.00 4.43 20.55
C PHE A 179 11.35 5.65 19.71
N HIS A 180 12.29 6.46 20.22
CA HIS A 180 12.67 7.75 19.65
C HIS A 180 11.48 8.72 19.39
N GLY A 181 10.39 8.59 20.15
CA GLY A 181 9.18 9.38 19.97
C GLY A 181 8.35 9.05 18.74
N VAL A 182 8.63 7.95 18.03
CA VAL A 182 7.93 7.57 16.79
C VAL A 182 7.04 6.34 17.04
N PRO A 183 5.70 6.48 16.99
CA PRO A 183 4.77 5.37 17.27
C PRO A 183 4.95 4.17 16.34
N THR A 184 5.14 4.41 15.03
CA THR A 184 5.32 3.34 14.04
C THR A 184 6.63 2.57 14.20
N ASN A 185 7.63 3.14 14.87
CA ASN A 185 8.88 2.49 15.23
C ASN A 185 8.84 1.81 16.61
N THR A 186 7.74 1.96 17.35
CA THR A 186 7.61 1.48 18.72
C THR A 186 7.01 0.08 18.73
N ASN A 187 7.82 -0.90 19.13
CA ASN A 187 7.33 -2.24 19.43
C ASN A 187 6.64 -2.29 20.80
N LEU A 188 5.88 -3.35 21.01
CA LEU A 188 5.12 -3.58 22.21
C LEU A 188 5.69 -4.75 23.02
N CYS A 189 5.22 -4.90 24.24
CA CYS A 189 5.55 -6.03 25.10
C CYS A 189 4.67 -7.23 24.74
N TYR A 190 5.13 -8.10 23.85
CA TYR A 190 4.34 -9.22 23.35
C TYR A 190 4.15 -10.36 24.36
N SER A 191 4.80 -10.34 25.53
CA SER A 191 4.47 -11.20 26.65
C SER A 191 3.27 -10.67 27.48
N ASN A 192 2.77 -9.47 27.19
CA ASN A 192 1.56 -8.92 27.78
C ASN A 192 0.33 -9.38 26.99
N GLU A 193 -0.49 -10.25 27.57
CA GLU A 193 -1.68 -10.82 26.92
C GLU A 193 -2.65 -9.75 26.42
N LYS A 194 -2.82 -8.64 27.15
CA LYS A 194 -3.67 -7.51 26.72
C LYS A 194 -3.19 -6.85 25.41
N VAL A 195 -1.87 -6.86 25.18
CA VAL A 195 -1.30 -6.36 23.90
C VAL A 195 -1.70 -7.27 22.76
N ILE A 196 -1.60 -8.59 22.96
CA ILE A 196 -1.97 -9.57 21.95
C ILE A 196 -3.47 -9.49 21.63
N GLU A 197 -4.31 -9.46 22.64
CA GLU A 197 -5.77 -9.28 22.48
C GLU A 197 -6.10 -8.00 21.72
N LYS A 198 -5.51 -6.87 22.11
CA LYS A 198 -5.74 -5.59 21.46
C LYS A 198 -5.31 -5.58 19.99
N LEU A 199 -4.17 -6.19 19.68
CA LEU A 199 -3.70 -6.31 18.30
C LEU A 199 -4.61 -7.22 17.48
N ALA A 200 -5.05 -8.34 18.03
CA ALA A 200 -5.97 -9.27 17.38
C ALA A 200 -7.31 -8.59 17.05
N ASP A 201 -7.89 -7.86 18.02
CA ASP A 201 -9.12 -7.09 17.82
C ASP A 201 -8.98 -6.05 16.70
N LEU A 202 -7.87 -5.29 16.70
CA LEU A 202 -7.63 -4.28 15.66
C LEU A 202 -7.52 -4.88 14.25
N VAL A 203 -6.86 -6.03 14.12
CA VAL A 203 -6.74 -6.73 12.83
C VAL A 203 -8.09 -7.27 12.39
N LEU A 204 -8.84 -7.88 13.32
CA LEU A 204 -10.16 -8.44 13.05
C LEU A 204 -11.15 -7.34 12.64
N ASP A 205 -11.21 -6.26 13.40
CA ASP A 205 -12.07 -5.10 13.08
C ASP A 205 -11.74 -4.52 11.72
N TYR A 206 -10.45 -4.39 11.40
CA TYR A 206 -10.03 -3.91 10.10
C TYR A 206 -10.50 -4.85 8.97
N ALA A 207 -10.27 -6.15 9.12
CA ALA A 207 -10.64 -7.15 8.10
C ALA A 207 -12.15 -7.22 7.88
N ILE A 208 -12.96 -7.06 8.93
CA ILE A 208 -14.42 -7.04 8.84
C ILE A 208 -14.93 -5.80 8.10
N ASN A 209 -14.29 -4.64 8.34
CA ASN A 209 -14.75 -3.36 7.82
C ASN A 209 -14.16 -3.00 6.45
N ASN A 210 -13.12 -3.69 5.98
CA ASN A 210 -12.45 -3.44 4.69
C ASN A 210 -12.48 -4.66 3.79
N LYS A 211 -13.68 -5.04 3.35
CA LYS A 211 -13.94 -6.25 2.55
C LYS A 211 -13.30 -6.24 1.16
N GLU A 212 -12.91 -5.09 0.68
CA GLU A 212 -12.17 -4.91 -0.57
C GLU A 212 -10.71 -5.37 -0.48
N ALA A 213 -10.15 -5.50 0.73
CA ALA A 213 -8.81 -6.01 0.95
C ALA A 213 -8.76 -7.53 0.70
N ASP A 214 -7.98 -7.97 -0.28
CA ASP A 214 -7.75 -9.38 -0.54
C ASP A 214 -6.72 -9.98 0.44
N TYR A 215 -5.76 -9.15 0.89
CA TYR A 215 -4.71 -9.53 1.84
C TYR A 215 -4.50 -8.42 2.86
N VAL A 216 -4.65 -8.75 4.11
CA VAL A 216 -4.31 -7.88 5.24
C VAL A 216 -2.96 -8.33 5.78
N HIS A 217 -1.97 -7.43 5.75
CA HIS A 217 -0.66 -7.68 6.31
C HIS A 217 -0.60 -7.21 7.76
N PHE A 218 0.11 -7.96 8.57
CA PHE A 218 0.41 -7.60 9.93
C PHE A 218 1.92 -7.57 10.13
N TRP A 219 2.47 -6.36 10.29
CA TRP A 219 3.89 -6.16 10.56
C TRP A 219 4.06 -5.58 11.96
N LEU A 220 5.15 -5.98 12.60
CA LEU A 220 5.61 -5.34 13.82
C LEU A 220 6.16 -3.94 13.50
N ALA A 221 6.58 -3.20 14.54
CA ALA A 221 7.16 -1.89 14.35
C ALA A 221 8.45 -1.95 13.51
N ASP A 222 8.62 -0.95 12.67
CA ASP A 222 9.80 -0.80 11.83
C ASP A 222 10.86 -0.03 12.63
N ALA A 223 11.99 -0.60 12.87
CA ALA A 223 13.24 0.00 13.36
C ALA A 223 14.22 -1.08 13.82
N PHE A 224 15.44 -0.67 14.16
CA PHE A 224 16.46 -1.56 14.70
C PHE A 224 16.49 -1.50 16.24
N ASN A 225 16.74 -2.64 16.89
CA ASN A 225 16.96 -2.73 18.34
C ASN A 225 15.78 -2.19 19.17
N ASN A 226 14.56 -2.40 18.71
CA ASN A 226 13.33 -1.94 19.37
C ASN A 226 12.48 -3.10 19.93
N ILE A 227 13.05 -4.28 20.07
CA ILE A 227 12.39 -5.47 20.63
C ILE A 227 12.42 -5.39 22.16
N CYS A 228 11.36 -5.87 22.82
CA CYS A 228 11.23 -5.83 24.27
C CYS A 228 12.29 -6.69 24.99
N GLU A 229 12.98 -6.11 25.96
CA GLU A 229 14.04 -6.71 26.76
C GLU A 229 13.56 -7.17 28.15
N CYS A 230 12.26 -7.21 28.42
CA CYS A 230 11.77 -7.65 29.72
C CYS A 230 11.94 -9.17 29.91
N GLU A 231 11.97 -9.61 31.18
CA GLU A 231 12.23 -11.03 31.55
C GLU A 231 11.27 -12.02 30.84
N ASN A 232 10.02 -11.59 30.55
CA ASN A 232 9.02 -12.46 29.94
C ASN A 232 9.12 -12.50 28.38
N CYS A 233 9.72 -11.51 27.76
CA CYS A 233 9.98 -11.49 26.32
C CYS A 233 11.33 -12.09 25.97
#